data_8159c13c556c036aa7e59f702c95aa9c
#
_entry.id   8159c13c556c036aa7e59f702c95aa9c
#
_cell.length_a   1.000
_cell.length_b   1.000
_cell.length_c   1.000
_cell.angle_alpha   90.00
_cell.angle_beta   90.00
_cell.angle_gamma   90.00
#
_symmetry.space_group_name_H-M   'P 1'
#
loop_
_entity.id
_entity.type
_entity.pdbx_description
1 polymer ?
#
loop_
_entity_poly.entity_id
_entity_poly.type
_entity_poly.pdbx_seq_one_letter_code
_entity_poly.pdbx_strand_id
1 'polypeptide(L)'
;MSIDPKTYLKQWADRYKQEVTENIMPFWMKHGVDHVNGGVYTCLNRDGSLMDTTKSVWFQGRFAYICAYAYNHIERNREWLEASKSTIDFIEAHCFDTDRHMFFSVTADGTPLRKRRYVFSETFVAIAMAEYSIASGDSHYAKRALEVFDDTLRFLSTPGFLQPKYEPNVQLQGHSIVMILINVCSCLRNAVNEERLTKQIDESIDKLQRYFMHPEFKALLECVGPAGEFIDTNMTRTINPGHCIETSWFIMEEARHRQWDKKLLDMALTIFDWSWDWGWDENYGGIINFRDCKGLPSQDYAQDMKFWWPQCETIIASLYAYMATGNMKYLERHQQISEWTYAHFPDPDYPEWYGYLHRDGTVAQPAKGNLYKGPFHIPRMMIKSFTLCNDILSRM
;
A
#
# COMPACT_ATOMS: atom_id res chain seq x y z
N MET A 1 26.06 -1.65 -19.19
CA MET A 1 26.98 -0.76 -18.44
C MET A 1 26.78 -1.03 -16.97
N SER A 2 27.84 -1.03 -16.16
CA SER A 2 27.68 -1.18 -14.69
C SER A 2 27.02 0.09 -14.14
N ILE A 3 26.03 -0.10 -13.25
CA ILE A 3 25.38 1.03 -12.55
C ILE A 3 26.44 1.66 -11.62
N ASP A 4 26.64 2.98 -11.74
CA ASP A 4 27.27 3.74 -10.66
C ASP A 4 26.19 4.07 -9.61
N PRO A 5 26.20 3.44 -8.42
CA PRO A 5 25.11 3.56 -7.46
C PRO A 5 24.85 4.99 -7.01
N LYS A 6 25.92 5.79 -6.83
CA LYS A 6 25.77 7.15 -6.31
C LYS A 6 25.06 8.06 -7.31
N THR A 7 25.49 8.06 -8.56
CA THR A 7 24.86 8.82 -9.64
C THR A 7 23.43 8.36 -9.88
N TYR A 8 23.22 7.05 -9.92
CA TYR A 8 21.91 6.43 -10.15
C TYR A 8 20.90 6.83 -9.06
N LEU A 9 21.24 6.64 -7.81
CA LEU A 9 20.34 6.97 -6.68
C LEU A 9 20.02 8.46 -6.60
N LYS A 10 20.98 9.33 -6.91
CA LYS A 10 20.76 10.78 -6.96
C LYS A 10 19.74 11.14 -8.05
N GLN A 11 19.91 10.62 -9.27
CA GLN A 11 18.99 10.86 -10.37
C GLN A 11 17.55 10.42 -10.03
N TRP A 12 17.40 9.25 -9.40
CA TRP A 12 16.08 8.77 -9.01
C TRP A 12 15.49 9.55 -7.85
N ALA A 13 16.28 9.97 -6.86
CA ALA A 13 15.80 10.84 -5.78
C ALA A 13 15.24 12.16 -6.33
N ASP A 14 15.99 12.81 -7.22
CA ASP A 14 15.56 14.06 -7.86
C ASP A 14 14.27 13.85 -8.66
N ARG A 15 14.18 12.77 -9.43
CA ARG A 15 12.99 12.42 -10.20
C ARG A 15 11.77 12.15 -9.31
N TYR A 16 11.91 11.38 -8.25
CA TYR A 16 10.80 11.09 -7.34
C TYR A 16 10.25 12.35 -6.70
N LYS A 17 11.13 13.24 -6.24
CA LYS A 17 10.71 14.52 -5.66
C LYS A 17 9.96 15.36 -6.69
N GLN A 18 10.52 15.52 -7.89
CA GLN A 18 9.91 16.30 -8.97
C GLN A 18 8.52 15.75 -9.34
N GLU A 19 8.38 14.45 -9.53
CA GLU A 19 7.08 13.82 -9.87
C GLU A 19 6.03 14.07 -8.77
N VAL A 20 6.40 14.00 -7.49
CA VAL A 20 5.46 14.31 -6.41
C VAL A 20 5.03 15.77 -6.46
N THR A 21 5.97 16.70 -6.62
CA THR A 21 5.70 18.14 -6.46
C THR A 21 5.11 18.79 -7.70
N GLU A 22 5.41 18.27 -8.90
CA GLU A 22 5.04 18.89 -10.17
C GLU A 22 3.94 18.14 -10.93
N ASN A 23 3.72 16.84 -10.62
CA ASN A 23 2.79 16.00 -11.36
C ASN A 23 1.68 15.44 -10.45
N ILE A 24 2.02 14.56 -9.51
CA ILE A 24 1.03 13.73 -8.80
C ILE A 24 0.22 14.53 -7.79
N MET A 25 0.88 15.24 -6.86
CA MET A 25 0.14 16.02 -5.86
C MET A 25 -0.65 17.17 -6.48
N PRO A 26 -0.12 17.97 -7.45
CA PRO A 26 -0.92 18.99 -8.11
C PRO A 26 -2.16 18.45 -8.82
N PHE A 27 -2.08 17.25 -9.44
CA PHE A 27 -3.24 16.65 -10.08
C PHE A 27 -4.36 16.37 -9.05
N TRP A 28 -4.03 15.70 -7.94
CA TRP A 28 -5.02 15.33 -6.92
C TRP A 28 -5.55 16.54 -6.15
N MET A 29 -4.70 17.52 -5.87
CA MET A 29 -5.12 18.79 -5.24
C MET A 29 -6.10 19.55 -6.11
N LYS A 30 -5.88 19.59 -7.43
CA LYS A 30 -6.73 20.33 -8.37
C LYS A 30 -8.03 19.61 -8.69
N HIS A 31 -7.98 18.28 -8.91
CA HIS A 31 -9.10 17.53 -9.48
C HIS A 31 -9.81 16.64 -8.45
N GLY A 32 -9.11 16.23 -7.39
CA GLY A 32 -9.63 15.29 -6.40
C GLY A 32 -10.28 15.97 -5.19
N VAL A 33 -9.75 17.10 -4.70
CA VAL A 33 -10.26 17.73 -3.47
C VAL A 33 -11.70 18.23 -3.66
N ASP A 34 -12.60 17.81 -2.76
CA ASP A 34 -13.97 18.34 -2.71
C ASP A 34 -14.01 19.56 -1.79
N HIS A 35 -14.03 20.75 -2.40
CA HIS A 35 -14.10 22.03 -1.68
C HIS A 35 -15.48 22.37 -1.12
N VAL A 36 -16.51 21.59 -1.45
CA VAL A 36 -17.90 21.84 -1.01
C VAL A 36 -18.22 21.04 0.24
N ASN A 37 -17.95 19.72 0.21
CA ASN A 37 -18.32 18.83 1.30
C ASN A 37 -17.10 18.35 2.11
N GLY A 38 -15.89 18.63 1.66
CA GLY A 38 -14.66 18.08 2.21
C GLY A 38 -14.34 16.68 1.67
N GLY A 39 -13.13 16.18 1.99
CA GLY A 39 -12.67 14.88 1.49
C GLY A 39 -12.18 14.92 0.03
N VAL A 40 -12.11 13.74 -0.59
CA VAL A 40 -11.52 13.58 -1.93
C VAL A 40 -12.39 12.73 -2.84
N TYR A 41 -12.54 13.14 -4.08
CA TYR A 41 -13.05 12.32 -5.19
C TYR A 41 -11.91 11.53 -5.81
N THR A 42 -12.16 10.25 -6.13
CA THR A 42 -11.17 9.40 -6.80
C THR A 42 -11.62 8.89 -8.15
N CYS A 43 -12.91 8.96 -8.45
CA CYS A 43 -13.44 8.53 -9.75
C CYS A 43 -13.23 9.63 -10.79
N LEU A 44 -12.01 9.73 -11.31
CA LEU A 44 -11.57 10.78 -12.25
C LEU A 44 -11.20 10.18 -13.60
N ASN A 45 -11.67 10.84 -14.65
CA ASN A 45 -11.36 10.52 -16.03
C ASN A 45 -9.87 10.81 -16.36
N ARG A 46 -9.44 10.50 -17.57
CA ARG A 46 -8.07 10.70 -18.06
C ARG A 46 -7.61 12.16 -17.95
N ASP A 47 -8.48 13.11 -18.26
CA ASP A 47 -8.23 14.55 -18.19
C ASP A 47 -8.41 15.17 -16.80
N GLY A 48 -8.76 14.36 -15.78
CA GLY A 48 -9.06 14.81 -14.42
C GLY A 48 -10.52 15.25 -14.22
N SER A 49 -11.38 15.18 -15.23
CA SER A 49 -12.81 15.44 -15.07
C SER A 49 -13.47 14.38 -14.20
N LEU A 50 -14.47 14.81 -13.42
CA LEU A 50 -15.18 13.94 -12.47
C LEU A 50 -16.10 12.98 -13.23
N MET A 51 -15.94 11.67 -13.01
CA MET A 51 -16.81 10.61 -13.55
C MET A 51 -17.92 10.21 -12.57
N ASP A 52 -17.63 10.20 -11.27
CA ASP A 52 -18.55 9.76 -10.24
C ASP A 52 -18.19 10.48 -8.92
N THR A 53 -19.21 10.91 -8.18
CA THR A 53 -19.07 11.62 -6.90
C THR A 53 -19.03 10.69 -5.69
N THR A 54 -19.17 9.39 -5.89
CA THR A 54 -19.04 8.40 -4.80
C THR A 54 -17.64 8.46 -4.20
N LYS A 55 -17.58 8.61 -2.89
CA LYS A 55 -16.33 8.64 -2.13
C LYS A 55 -16.03 7.27 -1.54
N SER A 56 -14.91 6.67 -1.93
CA SER A 56 -14.36 5.50 -1.26
C SER A 56 -13.75 5.91 0.08
N VAL A 57 -14.21 5.33 1.19
CA VAL A 57 -13.69 5.64 2.53
C VAL A 57 -12.23 5.21 2.68
N TRP A 58 -11.82 4.14 1.96
CA TRP A 58 -10.40 3.79 1.87
C TRP A 58 -9.55 4.96 1.38
N PHE A 59 -10.04 5.67 0.36
CA PHE A 59 -9.28 6.77 -0.21
C PHE A 59 -9.44 8.07 0.56
N GLN A 60 -10.47 8.23 1.39
CA GLN A 60 -10.47 9.34 2.34
C GLN A 60 -9.27 9.18 3.30
N GLY A 61 -9.12 8.02 3.94
CA GLY A 61 -7.98 7.74 4.82
C GLY A 61 -6.64 7.80 4.07
N ARG A 62 -6.54 7.16 2.91
CA ARG A 62 -5.32 7.14 2.10
C ARG A 62 -4.87 8.52 1.63
N PHE A 63 -5.80 9.36 1.18
CA PHE A 63 -5.49 10.72 0.74
C PHE A 63 -5.04 11.62 1.90
N ALA A 64 -5.77 11.58 3.02
CA ALA A 64 -5.39 12.33 4.21
C ALA A 64 -3.99 11.92 4.69
N TYR A 65 -3.68 10.61 4.68
CA TYR A 65 -2.34 10.09 4.97
C TYR A 65 -1.29 10.66 4.01
N ILE A 66 -1.51 10.58 2.70
CA ILE A 66 -0.55 11.02 1.70
C ILE A 66 -0.27 12.52 1.78
N CYS A 67 -1.30 13.34 2.01
CA CYS A 67 -1.12 14.78 2.18
C CYS A 67 -0.25 15.11 3.41
N ALA A 68 -0.51 14.47 4.55
CA ALA A 68 0.31 14.63 5.75
C ALA A 68 1.71 14.06 5.56
N TYR A 69 1.84 12.91 4.90
CA TYR A 69 3.13 12.26 4.64
C TYR A 69 4.02 13.08 3.70
N ALA A 70 3.44 13.64 2.62
CA ALA A 70 4.16 14.55 1.74
C ALA A 70 4.59 15.82 2.48
N TYR A 71 3.72 16.38 3.33
CA TYR A 71 4.07 17.52 4.19
C TYR A 71 5.25 17.21 5.12
N ASN A 72 5.29 16.02 5.71
CA ASN A 72 6.36 15.64 6.63
C ASN A 72 7.70 15.33 5.95
N HIS A 73 7.68 14.77 4.73
CA HIS A 73 8.86 14.17 4.12
C HIS A 73 9.36 14.83 2.83
N ILE A 74 8.54 15.66 2.16
CA ILE A 74 8.93 16.36 0.92
C ILE A 74 9.11 17.85 1.17
N GLU A 75 8.03 18.53 1.56
CA GLU A 75 8.05 19.97 1.86
C GLU A 75 6.86 20.38 2.73
N ARG A 76 7.02 21.41 3.55
CA ARG A 76 5.99 21.94 4.45
C ARG A 76 4.91 22.74 3.71
N ASN A 77 4.27 22.12 2.71
CA ASN A 77 3.21 22.73 1.93
C ASN A 77 1.91 22.81 2.72
N ARG A 78 1.46 24.04 2.98
CA ARG A 78 0.27 24.29 3.81
C ARG A 78 -1.02 23.74 3.18
N GLU A 79 -1.16 23.80 1.86
CA GLU A 79 -2.34 23.28 1.17
C GLU A 79 -2.51 21.77 1.38
N TRP A 80 -1.40 21.01 1.39
CA TRP A 80 -1.43 19.57 1.69
C TRP A 80 -1.90 19.31 3.11
N LEU A 81 -1.42 20.09 4.09
CA LEU A 81 -1.84 19.94 5.48
C LEU A 81 -3.32 20.26 5.66
N GLU A 82 -3.82 21.32 5.01
CA GLU A 82 -5.22 21.72 5.03
C GLU A 82 -6.13 20.67 4.35
N ALA A 83 -5.69 20.09 3.22
CA ALA A 83 -6.42 19.02 2.54
C ALA A 83 -6.48 17.73 3.39
N SER A 84 -5.39 17.38 4.08
CA SER A 84 -5.39 16.28 5.05
C SER A 84 -6.42 16.53 6.16
N LYS A 85 -6.41 17.71 6.76
CA LYS A 85 -7.35 18.09 7.83
C LYS A 85 -8.80 18.05 7.38
N SER A 86 -9.12 18.69 6.25
CA SER A 86 -10.48 18.72 5.68
C SER A 86 -10.99 17.30 5.40
N THR A 87 -10.10 16.41 4.95
CA THR A 87 -10.46 15.02 4.69
C THR A 87 -10.69 14.25 6.00
N ILE A 88 -9.89 14.47 7.04
CA ILE A 88 -10.11 13.87 8.37
C ILE A 88 -11.43 14.37 8.95
N ASP A 89 -11.76 15.65 8.81
CA ASP A 89 -13.04 16.19 9.28
C ASP A 89 -14.24 15.55 8.58
N PHE A 90 -14.14 15.36 7.27
CA PHE A 90 -15.17 14.62 6.51
C PHE A 90 -15.29 13.16 7.00
N ILE A 91 -14.18 12.48 7.26
CA ILE A 91 -14.18 11.11 7.79
C ILE A 91 -14.90 11.04 9.14
N GLU A 92 -14.54 11.92 10.07
CA GLU A 92 -15.16 11.95 11.42
C GLU A 92 -16.64 12.23 11.38
N ALA A 93 -17.08 13.12 10.48
CA ALA A 93 -18.49 13.49 10.37
C ALA A 93 -19.35 12.42 9.67
N HIS A 94 -18.80 11.64 8.72
CA HIS A 94 -19.62 10.90 7.77
C HIS A 94 -19.26 9.44 7.56
N CYS A 95 -18.05 8.98 7.95
CA CYS A 95 -17.59 7.68 7.52
C CYS A 95 -17.73 6.57 8.57
N PHE A 96 -18.10 6.91 9.82
CA PHE A 96 -18.37 5.93 10.87
C PHE A 96 -19.86 5.64 10.99
N ASP A 97 -20.22 4.36 11.16
CA ASP A 97 -21.56 3.96 11.53
C ASP A 97 -21.74 3.98 13.06
N THR A 98 -22.95 3.79 13.53
CA THR A 98 -23.32 3.80 14.96
C THR A 98 -22.64 2.72 15.78
N ASP A 99 -22.22 1.59 15.15
CA ASP A 99 -21.44 0.53 15.76
C ASP A 99 -19.91 0.81 15.75
N ARG A 100 -19.51 1.98 15.23
CA ARG A 100 -18.14 2.46 15.00
C ARG A 100 -17.40 1.77 13.86
N HIS A 101 -18.00 0.76 13.21
CA HIS A 101 -17.45 0.16 12.00
C HIS A 101 -17.69 1.07 10.80
N MET A 102 -16.64 1.33 10.03
CA MET A 102 -16.69 2.32 8.96
C MET A 102 -17.41 1.82 7.70
N PHE A 103 -17.98 2.74 6.97
CA PHE A 103 -18.49 2.48 5.63
C PHE A 103 -17.34 2.22 4.65
N PHE A 104 -17.65 1.55 3.54
CA PHE A 104 -16.73 1.40 2.41
C PHE A 104 -16.86 2.56 1.42
N SER A 105 -18.08 3.01 1.18
CA SER A 105 -18.35 4.15 0.31
C SER A 105 -19.54 4.97 0.81
N VAL A 106 -19.48 6.27 0.53
CA VAL A 106 -20.50 7.27 0.83
C VAL A 106 -20.72 8.17 -0.39
N THR A 107 -21.84 8.91 -0.42
CA THR A 107 -22.08 9.96 -1.42
C THR A 107 -21.16 11.16 -1.22
N ALA A 108 -21.22 12.15 -2.11
CA ALA A 108 -20.43 13.38 -1.99
C ALA A 108 -20.64 14.09 -0.65
N ASP A 109 -21.89 14.15 -0.18
CA ASP A 109 -22.29 14.78 1.08
C ASP A 109 -22.18 13.86 2.32
N GLY A 110 -21.66 12.64 2.14
CA GLY A 110 -21.42 11.70 3.23
C GLY A 110 -22.55 10.73 3.55
N THR A 111 -23.64 10.70 2.76
CA THR A 111 -24.71 9.70 2.96
C THR A 111 -24.16 8.28 2.71
N PRO A 112 -24.36 7.32 3.63
CA PRO A 112 -23.85 5.95 3.48
C PRO A 112 -24.40 5.22 2.26
N LEU A 113 -23.53 4.56 1.50
CA LEU A 113 -23.90 3.75 0.34
C LEU A 113 -23.58 2.26 0.53
N ARG A 114 -22.43 1.95 1.12
CA ARG A 114 -21.98 0.57 1.25
C ARG A 114 -21.14 0.35 2.49
N LYS A 115 -21.39 -0.77 3.18
CA LYS A 115 -20.55 -1.30 4.26
C LYS A 115 -19.92 -2.62 3.81
N ARG A 116 -18.70 -2.90 4.24
CA ARG A 116 -18.00 -4.15 3.93
C ARG A 116 -17.65 -4.90 5.22
N ARG A 117 -17.33 -6.18 5.07
CA ARG A 117 -16.88 -7.09 6.13
C ARG A 117 -15.40 -6.95 6.49
N TYR A 118 -14.72 -5.90 6.04
CA TYR A 118 -13.28 -5.68 6.26
C TYR A 118 -13.08 -4.46 7.13
N VAL A 119 -11.91 -4.40 7.73
CA VAL A 119 -11.45 -3.29 8.58
C VAL A 119 -10.43 -2.38 7.87
N PHE A 120 -10.34 -2.44 6.54
CA PHE A 120 -9.34 -1.62 5.83
C PHE A 120 -9.65 -0.13 5.85
N SER A 121 -10.92 0.26 5.95
CA SER A 121 -11.27 1.69 6.13
C SER A 121 -10.66 2.23 7.41
N GLU A 122 -10.83 1.50 8.50
CA GLU A 122 -10.28 1.84 9.82
C GLU A 122 -8.76 1.90 9.80
N THR A 123 -8.09 0.93 9.16
CA THR A 123 -6.63 0.90 9.11
C THR A 123 -6.06 2.11 8.39
N PHE A 124 -6.65 2.53 7.27
CA PHE A 124 -6.19 3.71 6.54
C PHE A 124 -6.50 5.02 7.27
N VAL A 125 -7.60 5.07 7.99
CA VAL A 125 -7.93 6.24 8.81
C VAL A 125 -7.01 6.34 10.02
N ALA A 126 -6.69 5.23 10.66
CA ALA A 126 -5.73 5.22 11.78
C ALA A 126 -4.35 5.75 11.37
N ILE A 127 -3.80 5.29 10.22
CA ILE A 127 -2.49 5.80 9.75
C ILE A 127 -2.58 7.27 9.31
N ALA A 128 -3.71 7.72 8.75
CA ALA A 128 -3.91 9.11 8.37
C ALA A 128 -3.89 10.03 9.58
N MET A 129 -4.62 9.69 10.63
CA MET A 129 -4.65 10.48 11.87
C MET A 129 -3.29 10.48 12.58
N ALA A 130 -2.58 9.34 12.60
CA ALA A 130 -1.25 9.26 13.17
C ALA A 130 -0.25 10.19 12.43
N GLU A 131 -0.23 10.12 11.10
CA GLU A 131 0.66 10.95 10.28
C GLU A 131 0.29 12.43 10.35
N TYR A 132 -1.02 12.76 10.38
CA TYR A 132 -1.49 14.12 10.57
C TYR A 132 -1.12 14.69 11.96
N SER A 133 -1.14 13.85 13.00
CA SER A 133 -0.69 14.25 14.34
C SER A 133 0.78 14.70 14.33
N ILE A 134 1.64 13.99 13.59
CA ILE A 134 3.06 14.36 13.40
C ILE A 134 3.16 15.68 12.62
N ALA A 135 2.38 15.83 11.56
CA ALA A 135 2.40 16.99 10.68
C ALA A 135 1.92 18.27 11.36
N SER A 136 0.85 18.18 12.14
CA SER A 136 0.21 19.32 12.84
C SER A 136 0.80 19.62 14.21
N GLY A 137 1.47 18.63 14.84
CA GLY A 137 1.90 18.69 16.24
C GLY A 137 0.75 18.50 17.25
N ASP A 138 -0.49 18.18 16.79
CA ASP A 138 -1.64 17.98 17.66
C ASP A 138 -1.79 16.50 18.07
N SER A 139 -1.47 16.21 19.33
CA SER A 139 -1.53 14.86 19.90
C SER A 139 -2.95 14.28 20.02
N HIS A 140 -4.00 15.11 19.85
CA HIS A 140 -5.38 14.63 19.79
C HIS A 140 -5.55 13.57 18.70
N TYR A 141 -4.99 13.81 17.51
CA TYR A 141 -5.11 12.87 16.38
C TYR A 141 -4.36 11.57 16.60
N ALA A 142 -3.23 11.58 17.31
CA ALA A 142 -2.52 10.35 17.68
C ALA A 142 -3.36 9.46 18.62
N LYS A 143 -4.06 10.09 19.61
CA LYS A 143 -5.00 9.36 20.49
C LYS A 143 -6.18 8.81 19.69
N ARG A 144 -6.74 9.62 18.79
CA ARG A 144 -7.86 9.20 17.95
C ARG A 144 -7.47 8.05 17.01
N ALA A 145 -6.25 8.07 16.46
CA ALA A 145 -5.69 6.97 15.67
C ALA A 145 -5.65 5.65 16.46
N LEU A 146 -5.23 5.71 17.73
CA LEU A 146 -5.23 4.53 18.61
C LEU A 146 -6.64 4.00 18.89
N GLU A 147 -7.62 4.88 19.12
CA GLU A 147 -9.02 4.48 19.32
C GLU A 147 -9.58 3.76 18.09
N VAL A 148 -9.31 4.25 16.87
CA VAL A 148 -9.72 3.60 15.62
C VAL A 148 -9.01 2.25 15.45
N PHE A 149 -7.74 2.17 15.82
CA PHE A 149 -6.99 0.92 15.81
C PHE A 149 -7.51 -0.09 16.83
N ASP A 150 -7.87 0.35 18.03
CA ASP A 150 -8.46 -0.51 19.07
C ASP A 150 -9.83 -1.06 18.63
N ASP A 151 -10.65 -0.24 17.98
CA ASP A 151 -11.88 -0.71 17.34
C ASP A 151 -11.59 -1.75 16.26
N THR A 152 -10.56 -1.53 15.43
CA THR A 152 -10.12 -2.51 14.41
C THR A 152 -9.81 -3.88 15.04
N LEU A 153 -9.02 -3.91 16.10
CA LEU A 153 -8.68 -5.15 16.81
C LEU A 153 -9.92 -5.78 17.46
N ARG A 154 -10.80 -4.97 18.04
CA ARG A 154 -12.07 -5.42 18.61
C ARG A 154 -12.96 -6.08 17.56
N PHE A 155 -13.10 -5.48 16.37
CA PHE A 155 -13.91 -6.04 15.28
C PHE A 155 -13.34 -7.37 14.77
N LEU A 156 -12.02 -7.48 14.64
CA LEU A 156 -11.35 -8.71 14.23
C LEU A 156 -11.47 -9.84 15.25
N SER A 157 -11.52 -9.50 16.55
CA SER A 157 -11.55 -10.49 17.65
C SER A 157 -12.95 -10.85 18.13
N THR A 158 -14.00 -10.07 17.79
CA THR A 158 -15.37 -10.32 18.25
C THR A 158 -16.06 -11.31 17.32
N PRO A 159 -16.40 -12.54 17.81
CA PRO A 159 -17.08 -13.53 16.99
C PRO A 159 -18.41 -13.00 16.41
N GLY A 160 -18.61 -13.16 15.10
CA GLY A 160 -19.84 -12.77 14.42
C GLY A 160 -20.03 -11.27 14.19
N PHE A 161 -19.10 -10.41 14.62
CA PHE A 161 -19.18 -8.97 14.35
C PHE A 161 -18.98 -8.66 12.86
N LEU A 162 -17.89 -9.17 12.28
CA LEU A 162 -17.68 -9.09 10.85
C LEU A 162 -18.34 -10.28 10.16
N GLN A 163 -19.03 -10.02 9.04
CA GLN A 163 -19.56 -11.08 8.20
C GLN A 163 -18.42 -11.95 7.67
N PRO A 164 -18.55 -13.28 7.67
CA PRO A 164 -17.49 -14.16 7.19
C PRO A 164 -17.22 -13.93 5.70
N LYS A 165 -15.95 -13.97 5.33
CA LYS A 165 -15.52 -13.90 3.92
C LYS A 165 -15.81 -15.23 3.19
N TYR A 166 -15.74 -16.32 3.92
CA TYR A 166 -15.91 -17.69 3.40
C TYR A 166 -17.09 -18.37 4.10
N GLU A 167 -17.66 -19.37 3.44
CA GLU A 167 -18.70 -20.17 4.04
C GLU A 167 -18.21 -20.88 5.32
N PRO A 168 -19.06 -21.07 6.35
CA PRO A 168 -18.63 -21.62 7.64
C PRO A 168 -18.00 -23.02 7.57
N ASN A 169 -18.33 -23.79 6.53
CA ASN A 169 -17.77 -25.12 6.29
C ASN A 169 -16.42 -25.09 5.55
N VAL A 170 -15.99 -23.93 5.07
CA VAL A 170 -14.69 -23.71 4.43
C VAL A 170 -13.97 -22.60 5.18
N GLN A 171 -13.34 -22.96 6.28
CA GLN A 171 -12.58 -21.99 7.06
C GLN A 171 -11.24 -21.70 6.39
N LEU A 172 -11.04 -20.46 5.95
CA LEU A 172 -9.79 -19.99 5.39
C LEU A 172 -9.31 -18.74 6.13
N GLN A 173 -8.00 -18.57 6.20
CA GLN A 173 -7.35 -17.37 6.66
C GLN A 173 -6.77 -16.60 5.48
N GLY A 174 -6.90 -15.26 5.48
CA GLY A 174 -6.35 -14.39 4.45
C GLY A 174 -5.08 -13.70 4.94
N HIS A 175 -4.10 -13.58 4.06
CA HIS A 175 -2.84 -12.92 4.27
C HIS A 175 -2.98 -11.40 4.53
N SER A 176 -3.86 -10.73 3.79
CA SER A 176 -3.94 -9.26 3.71
C SER A 176 -4.18 -8.57 5.07
N ILE A 177 -4.93 -9.18 5.99
CA ILE A 177 -5.15 -8.62 7.34
C ILE A 177 -3.86 -8.66 8.16
N VAL A 178 -3.14 -9.76 8.10
CA VAL A 178 -1.90 -9.94 8.85
C VAL A 178 -0.84 -8.95 8.35
N MET A 179 -0.74 -8.79 7.04
CA MET A 179 0.13 -7.82 6.38
C MET A 179 -0.16 -6.38 6.82
N ILE A 180 -1.44 -5.94 6.73
CA ILE A 180 -1.78 -4.55 7.00
C ILE A 180 -1.55 -4.17 8.47
N LEU A 181 -1.72 -5.09 9.42
CA LEU A 181 -1.47 -4.83 10.85
C LEU A 181 0.00 -4.49 11.12
N ILE A 182 0.96 -5.07 10.37
CA ILE A 182 2.39 -4.71 10.49
C ILE A 182 2.58 -3.24 10.12
N ASN A 183 2.05 -2.81 8.98
CA ASN A 183 2.20 -1.44 8.50
C ASN A 183 1.48 -0.42 9.41
N VAL A 184 0.23 -0.70 9.80
CA VAL A 184 -0.54 0.19 10.68
C VAL A 184 0.17 0.39 12.01
N CYS A 185 0.64 -0.68 12.66
CA CYS A 185 1.37 -0.57 13.93
C CYS A 185 2.70 0.19 13.76
N SER A 186 3.41 -0.01 12.64
CA SER A 186 4.63 0.74 12.34
C SER A 186 4.34 2.25 12.19
N CYS A 187 3.28 2.63 11.45
CA CYS A 187 2.88 4.02 11.29
C CYS A 187 2.42 4.64 12.63
N LEU A 188 1.59 3.96 13.40
CA LEU A 188 1.11 4.42 14.70
C LEU A 188 2.27 4.65 15.68
N ARG A 189 3.25 3.75 15.69
CA ARG A 189 4.43 3.84 16.56
C ARG A 189 5.28 5.09 16.31
N ASN A 190 5.23 5.66 15.10
CA ASN A 190 5.89 6.93 14.81
C ASN A 190 5.22 8.12 15.51
N ALA A 191 3.93 8.03 15.78
CA ALA A 191 3.16 9.09 16.46
C ALA A 191 3.05 8.89 17.99
N VAL A 192 3.12 7.62 18.45
CA VAL A 192 2.96 7.26 19.87
C VAL A 192 3.97 6.19 20.27
N ASN A 193 4.42 6.23 21.52
CA ASN A 193 5.35 5.22 22.06
C ASN A 193 4.57 4.20 22.90
N GLU A 194 4.01 3.17 22.24
CA GLU A 194 3.27 2.09 22.91
C GLU A 194 3.84 0.71 22.54
N GLU A 195 4.35 -0.01 23.55
CA GLU A 195 4.96 -1.34 23.37
C GLU A 195 4.00 -2.37 22.73
N ARG A 196 2.68 -2.25 22.98
CA ARG A 196 1.68 -3.17 22.41
C ARG A 196 1.65 -3.15 20.87
N LEU A 197 2.06 -2.04 20.24
CA LEU A 197 2.16 -1.96 18.78
C LEU A 197 3.28 -2.85 18.24
N THR A 198 4.42 -2.84 18.92
CA THR A 198 5.55 -3.73 18.59
C THR A 198 5.16 -5.20 18.79
N LYS A 199 4.44 -5.52 19.89
CA LYS A 199 3.91 -6.86 20.13
C LYS A 199 2.96 -7.32 19.02
N GLN A 200 2.06 -6.43 18.56
CA GLN A 200 1.16 -6.76 17.46
C GLN A 200 1.93 -7.02 16.13
N ILE A 201 3.02 -6.28 15.89
CA ILE A 201 3.91 -6.56 14.75
C ILE A 201 4.53 -7.95 14.87
N ASP A 202 5.04 -8.31 16.05
CA ASP A 202 5.66 -9.63 16.30
C ASP A 202 4.66 -10.77 16.07
N GLU A 203 3.44 -10.66 16.61
CA GLU A 203 2.37 -11.62 16.41
C GLU A 203 1.99 -11.78 14.92
N SER A 204 1.96 -10.68 14.20
CA SER A 204 1.65 -10.68 12.75
C SER A 204 2.78 -11.35 11.95
N ILE A 205 4.04 -11.02 12.22
CA ILE A 205 5.20 -11.63 11.54
C ILE A 205 5.29 -13.13 11.85
N ASP A 206 5.09 -13.53 13.11
CA ASP A 206 5.06 -14.95 13.50
C ASP A 206 3.95 -15.70 12.75
N LYS A 207 2.75 -15.11 12.66
CA LYS A 207 1.64 -15.68 11.91
C LYS A 207 1.94 -15.80 10.40
N LEU A 208 2.58 -14.80 9.80
CA LEU A 208 3.03 -14.87 8.41
C LEU A 208 3.99 -16.03 8.19
N GLN A 209 5.00 -16.15 9.04
CA GLN A 209 6.01 -17.19 8.94
C GLN A 209 5.42 -18.59 9.09
N ARG A 210 4.51 -18.79 10.05
CA ARG A 210 3.96 -20.12 10.36
C ARG A 210 2.89 -20.57 9.38
N TYR A 211 2.05 -19.66 8.87
CA TYR A 211 0.84 -20.04 8.14
C TYR A 211 0.90 -19.74 6.65
N PHE A 212 1.55 -18.65 6.26
CA PHE A 212 1.47 -18.18 4.88
C PHE A 212 2.73 -18.44 4.05
N MET A 213 3.91 -18.60 4.70
CA MET A 213 5.13 -18.96 3.99
C MET A 213 5.16 -20.46 3.69
N HIS A 214 5.17 -20.80 2.41
CA HIS A 214 5.20 -22.18 1.90
C HIS A 214 6.48 -22.42 1.11
N PRO A 215 7.58 -22.89 1.77
CA PRO A 215 8.88 -23.11 1.12
C PRO A 215 8.82 -24.10 -0.04
N GLU A 216 7.90 -25.08 0.01
CA GLU A 216 7.70 -26.08 -1.05
C GLU A 216 7.26 -25.45 -2.38
N PHE A 217 6.55 -24.30 -2.33
CA PHE A 217 6.17 -23.52 -3.50
C PHE A 217 7.05 -22.29 -3.69
N LYS A 218 7.96 -22.00 -2.76
CA LYS A 218 8.69 -20.72 -2.68
C LYS A 218 7.73 -19.55 -2.80
N ALA A 219 6.69 -19.52 -1.97
CA ALA A 219 5.61 -18.56 -2.04
C ALA A 219 5.08 -18.17 -0.68
N LEU A 220 4.52 -16.97 -0.64
CA LEU A 220 3.60 -16.51 0.39
C LEU A 220 2.19 -16.61 -0.19
N LEU A 221 1.33 -17.46 0.37
CA LEU A 221 0.00 -17.71 -0.19
C LEU A 221 -1.01 -16.66 0.31
N GLU A 222 -1.95 -16.27 -0.57
CA GLU A 222 -3.03 -15.31 -0.22
C GLU A 222 -4.03 -15.89 0.78
N CYS A 223 -4.27 -17.20 0.72
CA CYS A 223 -5.21 -17.89 1.59
C CYS A 223 -4.66 -19.26 1.99
N VAL A 224 -4.89 -19.63 3.24
CA VAL A 224 -4.54 -20.93 3.81
C VAL A 224 -5.66 -21.44 4.71
N GLY A 225 -5.62 -22.71 5.09
CA GLY A 225 -6.53 -23.28 6.08
C GLY A 225 -6.36 -22.68 7.48
N PRO A 226 -7.22 -23.05 8.44
CA PRO A 226 -7.24 -22.45 9.78
C PRO A 226 -5.95 -22.65 10.59
N ALA A 227 -5.21 -23.74 10.32
CA ALA A 227 -3.92 -24.02 10.95
C ALA A 227 -2.71 -23.69 10.05
N GLY A 228 -2.94 -22.98 8.94
CA GLY A 228 -1.91 -22.65 7.95
C GLY A 228 -1.70 -23.72 6.89
N GLU A 229 -2.51 -24.79 6.90
CA GLU A 229 -2.40 -25.88 5.94
C GLU A 229 -2.77 -25.46 4.53
N PHE A 230 -2.01 -26.00 3.55
CA PHE A 230 -2.34 -25.86 2.14
C PHE A 230 -3.56 -26.72 1.78
N ILE A 231 -4.60 -26.08 1.27
CA ILE A 231 -5.80 -26.74 0.75
C ILE A 231 -5.79 -26.58 -0.77
N ASP A 232 -5.72 -27.68 -1.52
CA ASP A 232 -5.52 -27.63 -2.99
C ASP A 232 -6.79 -27.20 -3.73
N THR A 233 -7.03 -25.89 -3.73
CA THR A 233 -8.10 -25.24 -4.49
C THR A 233 -7.55 -24.07 -5.29
N ASN A 234 -8.25 -23.60 -6.30
CA ASN A 234 -7.81 -22.44 -7.07
C ASN A 234 -7.56 -21.20 -6.19
N MET A 235 -8.42 -20.97 -5.20
CA MET A 235 -8.31 -19.82 -4.29
C MET A 235 -7.04 -19.90 -3.42
N THR A 236 -6.73 -21.04 -2.85
CA THR A 236 -5.59 -21.24 -1.94
C THR A 236 -4.27 -21.44 -2.66
N ARG A 237 -4.30 -21.77 -3.97
CA ARG A 237 -3.11 -21.75 -4.83
C ARG A 237 -2.70 -20.35 -5.27
N THR A 238 -3.54 -19.33 -5.01
CA THR A 238 -3.27 -17.97 -5.46
C THR A 238 -2.09 -17.35 -4.73
N ILE A 239 -1.14 -16.86 -5.52
CA ILE A 239 -0.07 -15.96 -5.11
C ILE A 239 -0.43 -14.56 -5.66
N ASN A 240 -0.38 -13.56 -4.81
CA ASN A 240 -0.41 -12.15 -5.20
C ASN A 240 1.00 -11.57 -5.06
N PRO A 241 1.80 -11.51 -6.12
CA PRO A 241 3.18 -11.05 -6.03
C PRO A 241 3.28 -9.64 -5.42
N GLY A 242 2.35 -8.75 -5.74
CA GLY A 242 2.31 -7.40 -5.19
C GLY A 242 2.15 -7.37 -3.67
N HIS A 243 1.18 -8.11 -3.11
CA HIS A 243 1.01 -8.21 -1.65
C HIS A 243 2.22 -8.86 -0.97
N CYS A 244 2.79 -9.90 -1.59
CA CYS A 244 3.97 -10.56 -1.04
C CYS A 244 5.18 -9.61 -0.99
N ILE A 245 5.39 -8.83 -2.06
CA ILE A 245 6.44 -7.80 -2.13
C ILE A 245 6.17 -6.68 -1.12
N GLU A 246 4.93 -6.20 -1.01
CA GLU A 246 4.55 -5.20 -0.02
C GLU A 246 4.81 -5.70 1.41
N THR A 247 4.44 -6.95 1.72
CA THR A 247 4.78 -7.58 3.00
C THR A 247 6.28 -7.62 3.26
N SER A 248 7.08 -7.93 2.25
CA SER A 248 8.52 -8.02 2.40
C SER A 248 9.14 -6.69 2.85
N TRP A 249 8.73 -5.57 2.25
CA TRP A 249 9.30 -4.29 2.66
C TRP A 249 8.70 -3.76 3.98
N PHE A 250 7.47 -4.14 4.37
CA PHE A 250 6.98 -3.87 5.73
C PHE A 250 7.87 -4.53 6.78
N ILE A 251 8.29 -5.77 6.52
CA ILE A 251 9.22 -6.50 7.41
C ILE A 251 10.64 -5.91 7.34
N MET A 252 11.12 -5.46 6.16
CA MET A 252 12.41 -4.77 6.05
C MET A 252 12.43 -3.44 6.80
N GLU A 253 11.31 -2.69 6.78
CA GLU A 253 11.16 -1.46 7.55
C GLU A 253 11.22 -1.75 9.06
N GLU A 254 10.57 -2.82 9.51
CA GLU A 254 10.67 -3.28 10.89
C GLU A 254 12.08 -3.77 11.25
N ALA A 255 12.73 -4.52 10.38
CA ALA A 255 14.11 -4.94 10.57
C ALA A 255 15.04 -3.72 10.72
N ARG A 256 14.84 -2.68 9.89
CA ARG A 256 15.55 -1.41 9.97
C ARG A 256 15.31 -0.70 11.31
N HIS A 257 14.06 -0.66 11.78
CA HIS A 257 13.71 -0.09 13.08
C HIS A 257 14.44 -0.80 14.22
N ARG A 258 14.66 -2.11 14.11
CA ARG A 258 15.41 -2.96 15.05
C ARG A 258 16.90 -3.09 14.68
N GLN A 259 17.50 -2.03 14.09
CA GLN A 259 18.92 -1.99 13.74
C GLN A 259 19.35 -3.12 12.76
N TRP A 260 18.47 -3.44 11.81
CA TRP A 260 18.63 -4.50 10.83
C TRP A 260 18.69 -5.89 11.46
N ASP A 261 17.71 -6.18 12.33
CA ASP A 261 17.56 -7.53 12.89
C ASP A 261 17.69 -8.59 11.80
N LYS A 262 18.68 -9.48 11.97
CA LYS A 262 19.06 -10.42 10.93
C LYS A 262 17.96 -11.41 10.59
N LYS A 263 17.20 -11.89 11.58
CA LYS A 263 16.14 -12.88 11.37
C LYS A 263 15.00 -12.28 10.55
N LEU A 264 14.59 -11.07 10.87
CA LEU A 264 13.57 -10.35 10.12
C LEU A 264 14.03 -10.04 8.70
N LEU A 265 15.27 -9.58 8.55
CA LEU A 265 15.84 -9.27 7.25
C LEU A 265 15.94 -10.50 6.35
N ASP A 266 16.46 -11.62 6.85
CA ASP A 266 16.59 -12.87 6.08
C ASP A 266 15.19 -13.36 5.62
N MET A 267 14.18 -13.29 6.48
CA MET A 267 12.80 -13.62 6.14
C MET A 267 12.26 -12.71 5.04
N ALA A 268 12.42 -11.41 5.21
CA ALA A 268 11.91 -10.40 4.26
C ALA A 268 12.56 -10.53 2.87
N LEU A 269 13.88 -10.74 2.83
CA LEU A 269 14.62 -10.96 1.57
C LEU A 269 14.18 -12.27 0.90
N THR A 270 13.92 -13.32 1.68
CA THR A 270 13.39 -14.58 1.16
C THR A 270 12.03 -14.38 0.50
N ILE A 271 11.11 -13.67 1.18
CA ILE A 271 9.79 -13.34 0.61
C ILE A 271 9.95 -12.51 -0.67
N PHE A 272 10.81 -11.49 -0.66
CA PHE A 272 11.02 -10.63 -1.82
C PHE A 272 11.60 -11.41 -3.02
N ASP A 273 12.59 -12.28 -2.79
CA ASP A 273 13.19 -13.07 -3.86
C ASP A 273 12.17 -14.05 -4.48
N TRP A 274 11.41 -14.77 -3.66
CA TRP A 274 10.34 -15.64 -4.14
C TRP A 274 9.27 -14.87 -4.92
N SER A 275 8.88 -13.68 -4.41
CA SER A 275 7.83 -12.89 -5.03
C SER A 275 8.28 -12.25 -6.34
N TRP A 276 9.55 -11.90 -6.47
CA TRP A 276 10.15 -11.49 -7.73
C TRP A 276 10.09 -12.62 -8.76
N ASP A 277 10.53 -13.83 -8.38
CA ASP A 277 10.56 -14.99 -9.28
C ASP A 277 9.15 -15.37 -9.77
N TRP A 278 8.11 -15.23 -8.92
CA TRP A 278 6.72 -15.44 -9.32
C TRP A 278 6.12 -14.29 -10.10
N GLY A 279 6.47 -13.06 -9.78
CA GLY A 279 5.81 -11.86 -10.28
C GLY A 279 6.39 -11.30 -11.57
N TRP A 280 7.72 -11.35 -11.75
CA TRP A 280 8.36 -10.77 -12.91
C TRP A 280 7.95 -11.49 -14.21
N ASP A 281 7.51 -10.73 -15.20
CA ASP A 281 7.15 -11.27 -16.52
C ASP A 281 8.35 -11.26 -17.46
N GLU A 282 8.96 -12.42 -17.69
CA GLU A 282 10.15 -12.57 -18.55
C GLU A 282 9.90 -12.18 -20.02
N ASN A 283 8.63 -12.19 -20.47
CA ASN A 283 8.30 -11.88 -21.86
C ASN A 283 8.03 -10.39 -22.10
N TYR A 284 7.38 -9.73 -21.13
CA TYR A 284 6.89 -8.35 -21.29
C TYR A 284 7.41 -7.39 -20.21
N GLY A 285 8.11 -7.88 -19.20
CA GLY A 285 8.54 -7.09 -18.06
C GLY A 285 7.39 -6.75 -17.10
N GLY A 286 7.73 -6.13 -15.97
CA GLY A 286 6.79 -5.73 -14.93
C GLY A 286 6.24 -6.89 -14.10
N ILE A 287 5.59 -6.54 -12.98
CA ILE A 287 5.03 -7.52 -12.03
C ILE A 287 3.60 -7.85 -12.43
N ILE A 288 3.32 -9.15 -12.59
CA ILE A 288 1.99 -9.71 -12.89
C ILE A 288 1.10 -9.67 -11.64
N ASN A 289 -0.22 -9.53 -11.84
CA ASN A 289 -1.19 -9.40 -10.76
C ASN A 289 -1.36 -10.66 -9.90
N PHE A 290 -1.62 -11.84 -10.53
CA PHE A 290 -1.79 -13.10 -9.82
C PHE A 290 -1.06 -14.27 -10.49
N ARG A 291 -0.66 -15.24 -9.67
CA ARG A 291 -0.09 -16.53 -10.11
C ARG A 291 -0.75 -17.67 -9.34
N ASP A 292 -0.70 -18.86 -9.90
CA ASP A 292 -1.05 -20.11 -9.23
C ASP A 292 0.25 -20.82 -8.79
N CYS A 293 0.36 -21.21 -7.52
CA CYS A 293 1.60 -21.81 -6.97
C CYS A 293 2.00 -23.15 -7.60
N LYS A 294 1.11 -23.75 -8.40
CA LYS A 294 1.39 -24.94 -9.20
C LYS A 294 1.61 -24.63 -10.69
N GLY A 295 1.64 -23.33 -11.04
CA GLY A 295 1.81 -22.90 -12.44
C GLY A 295 0.57 -23.14 -13.32
N LEU A 296 -0.59 -23.36 -12.72
CA LEU A 296 -1.86 -23.50 -13.42
C LEU A 296 -2.46 -22.12 -13.76
N PRO A 297 -3.39 -22.04 -14.74
CA PRO A 297 -4.13 -20.79 -14.97
C PRO A 297 -4.94 -20.39 -13.73
N SER A 298 -4.84 -19.12 -13.33
CA SER A 298 -5.73 -18.56 -12.33
C SER A 298 -7.13 -18.35 -12.91
N GLN A 299 -8.16 -18.39 -12.07
CA GLN A 299 -9.56 -18.08 -12.48
C GLN A 299 -9.85 -16.57 -12.51
N ASP A 300 -8.94 -15.74 -12.05
CA ASP A 300 -9.07 -14.28 -12.09
C ASP A 300 -8.82 -13.76 -13.51
N TYR A 301 -9.77 -13.01 -14.07
CA TYR A 301 -9.64 -12.46 -15.43
C TYR A 301 -8.48 -11.47 -15.58
N ALA A 302 -8.09 -10.81 -14.49
CA ALA A 302 -7.00 -9.85 -14.47
C ALA A 302 -5.66 -10.49 -14.04
N GLN A 303 -5.55 -11.81 -14.06
CA GLN A 303 -4.40 -12.54 -13.51
C GLN A 303 -3.05 -12.10 -14.08
N ASP A 304 -2.98 -11.86 -15.38
CA ASP A 304 -1.75 -11.51 -16.08
C ASP A 304 -1.61 -10.02 -16.40
N MET A 305 -2.58 -9.21 -15.99
CA MET A 305 -2.52 -7.75 -16.13
C MET A 305 -1.41 -7.16 -15.27
N LYS A 306 -1.01 -5.93 -15.65
CA LYS A 306 -0.06 -5.11 -14.88
C LYS A 306 -0.82 -3.99 -14.21
N PHE A 307 -0.93 -4.05 -12.88
CA PHE A 307 -1.49 -2.96 -12.09
C PHE A 307 -0.37 -2.03 -11.60
N TRP A 308 -0.69 -0.76 -11.36
CA TRP A 308 0.26 0.26 -10.92
C TRP A 308 0.90 -0.08 -9.56
N TRP A 309 0.10 -0.57 -8.63
CA TRP A 309 0.51 -0.72 -7.25
C TRP A 309 1.57 -1.84 -7.03
N PRO A 310 1.53 -3.02 -7.67
CA PRO A 310 2.61 -3.99 -7.52
C PRO A 310 3.97 -3.47 -8.00
N GLN A 311 3.98 -2.64 -9.04
CA GLN A 311 5.20 -2.00 -9.53
C GLN A 311 5.74 -1.02 -8.48
N CYS A 312 4.86 -0.17 -7.91
CA CYS A 312 5.23 0.77 -6.85
C CYS A 312 5.83 0.05 -5.64
N GLU A 313 5.20 -1.02 -5.17
CA GLU A 313 5.69 -1.79 -4.02
C GLU A 313 7.04 -2.46 -4.32
N THR A 314 7.25 -2.90 -5.55
CA THR A 314 8.52 -3.52 -5.98
C THR A 314 9.67 -2.50 -6.01
N ILE A 315 9.41 -1.28 -6.43
CA ILE A 315 10.39 -0.17 -6.40
C ILE A 315 10.83 0.07 -4.94
N ILE A 316 9.89 0.17 -4.01
CA ILE A 316 10.19 0.39 -2.58
C ILE A 316 11.01 -0.79 -2.01
N ALA A 317 10.53 -2.03 -2.24
CA ALA A 317 11.17 -3.23 -1.72
C ALA A 317 12.62 -3.39 -2.20
N SER A 318 12.88 -3.07 -3.47
CA SER A 318 14.22 -3.14 -4.06
C SER A 318 15.19 -2.17 -3.39
N LEU A 319 14.76 -0.95 -3.09
CA LEU A 319 15.58 0.04 -2.38
C LEU A 319 15.85 -0.37 -0.92
N TYR A 320 14.86 -0.88 -0.21
CA TYR A 320 15.06 -1.42 1.15
C TYR A 320 16.07 -2.57 1.15
N ALA A 321 15.92 -3.52 0.23
CA ALA A 321 16.83 -4.67 0.11
C ALA A 321 18.26 -4.23 -0.23
N TYR A 322 18.42 -3.25 -1.13
CA TYR A 322 19.73 -2.69 -1.44
C TYR A 322 20.33 -1.93 -0.23
N MET A 323 19.53 -1.10 0.45
CA MET A 323 19.96 -0.39 1.67
C MET A 323 20.48 -1.33 2.76
N ALA A 324 19.78 -2.46 2.94
CA ALA A 324 20.10 -3.42 3.99
C ALA A 324 21.35 -4.25 3.68
N THR A 325 21.60 -4.56 2.40
CA THR A 325 22.59 -5.58 2.01
C THR A 325 23.77 -5.03 1.23
N GLY A 326 23.65 -3.89 0.57
CA GLY A 326 24.60 -3.39 -0.43
C GLY A 326 24.70 -4.27 -1.68
N ASN A 327 23.85 -5.30 -1.83
CA ASN A 327 23.93 -6.24 -2.94
C ASN A 327 23.36 -5.63 -4.22
N MET A 328 24.19 -5.52 -5.25
CA MET A 328 23.86 -4.94 -6.55
C MET A 328 22.65 -5.58 -7.23
N LYS A 329 22.37 -6.86 -6.99
CA LYS A 329 21.17 -7.56 -7.47
C LYS A 329 19.88 -6.75 -7.20
N TYR A 330 19.77 -6.15 -6.03
CA TYR A 330 18.58 -5.39 -5.66
C TYR A 330 18.53 -4.00 -6.31
N LEU A 331 19.68 -3.38 -6.56
CA LEU A 331 19.74 -2.15 -7.32
C LEU A 331 19.43 -2.38 -8.81
N GLU A 332 19.87 -3.50 -9.36
CA GLU A 332 19.53 -3.95 -10.71
C GLU A 332 18.03 -4.24 -10.85
N ARG A 333 17.42 -4.89 -9.85
CA ARG A 333 15.95 -5.07 -9.81
C ARG A 333 15.22 -3.73 -9.72
N HIS A 334 15.72 -2.80 -8.91
CA HIS A 334 15.17 -1.44 -8.87
C HIS A 334 15.25 -0.76 -10.24
N GLN A 335 16.35 -0.90 -10.96
CA GLN A 335 16.48 -0.37 -12.31
C GLN A 335 15.46 -1.02 -13.26
N GLN A 336 15.41 -2.33 -13.31
CA GLN A 336 14.50 -3.07 -14.20
C GLN A 336 13.03 -2.68 -13.99
N ILE A 337 12.57 -2.68 -12.73
CA ILE A 337 11.18 -2.34 -12.44
C ILE A 337 10.89 -0.85 -12.66
N SER A 338 11.82 0.04 -12.32
CA SER A 338 11.62 1.48 -12.49
C SER A 338 11.60 1.87 -13.96
N GLU A 339 12.55 1.39 -14.77
CA GLU A 339 12.59 1.65 -16.21
C GLU A 339 11.31 1.15 -16.89
N TRP A 340 10.88 -0.08 -16.56
CA TRP A 340 9.64 -0.63 -17.11
C TRP A 340 8.42 0.19 -16.69
N THR A 341 8.29 0.51 -15.42
CA THR A 341 7.15 1.24 -14.86
C THR A 341 7.01 2.63 -15.48
N TYR A 342 8.13 3.36 -15.55
CA TYR A 342 8.14 4.71 -16.10
C TYR A 342 8.03 4.78 -17.63
N ALA A 343 8.22 3.65 -18.32
CA ALA A 343 7.96 3.54 -19.76
C ALA A 343 6.48 3.29 -20.10
N HIS A 344 5.67 2.77 -19.14
CA HIS A 344 4.33 2.27 -19.45
C HIS A 344 3.19 2.98 -18.69
N PHE A 345 3.40 3.38 -17.43
CA PHE A 345 2.33 3.94 -16.60
C PHE A 345 2.13 5.46 -16.72
N PRO A 346 3.16 6.31 -16.85
CA PRO A 346 2.96 7.73 -17.04
C PRO A 346 2.15 8.01 -18.31
N ASP A 347 1.16 8.90 -18.21
CA ASP A 347 0.40 9.35 -19.35
C ASP A 347 1.18 10.51 -20.05
N PRO A 348 1.47 10.42 -21.34
CA PRO A 348 2.22 11.45 -22.03
C PRO A 348 1.45 12.77 -22.20
N ASP A 349 0.12 12.76 -22.12
CA ASP A 349 -0.73 13.90 -22.43
C ASP A 349 -1.32 14.56 -21.17
N TYR A 350 -1.49 13.80 -20.06
CA TYR A 350 -2.14 14.26 -18.85
C TYR A 350 -1.38 13.84 -17.58
N PRO A 351 -1.39 14.68 -16.53
CA PRO A 351 -0.79 14.31 -15.24
C PRO A 351 -1.41 13.04 -14.64
N GLU A 352 -0.71 12.48 -13.64
CA GLU A 352 -1.04 11.21 -13.00
C GLU A 352 -0.87 10.00 -13.94
N TRP A 353 -0.63 8.85 -13.37
CA TRP A 353 -0.39 7.61 -14.08
C TRP A 353 -1.68 6.87 -14.43
N TYR A 354 -1.64 6.05 -15.49
CA TYR A 354 -2.64 4.98 -15.67
C TYR A 354 -2.60 4.00 -14.50
N GLY A 355 -3.70 3.25 -14.30
CA GLY A 355 -3.76 2.27 -13.21
C GLY A 355 -3.66 0.83 -13.70
N TYR A 356 -4.16 0.57 -14.90
CA TYR A 356 -4.40 -0.78 -15.39
C TYR A 356 -3.89 -0.92 -16.80
N LEU A 357 -2.93 -1.84 -16.98
CA LEU A 357 -2.36 -2.17 -18.28
C LEU A 357 -2.65 -3.64 -18.57
N HIS A 358 -2.77 -3.96 -19.85
CA HIS A 358 -2.70 -5.34 -20.32
C HIS A 358 -1.31 -5.91 -20.07
N ARG A 359 -1.16 -7.22 -20.24
CA ARG A 359 0.11 -7.91 -19.99
C ARG A 359 1.28 -7.34 -20.79
N ASP A 360 1.03 -6.93 -22.02
CA ASP A 360 2.02 -6.35 -22.93
C ASP A 360 2.38 -4.88 -22.64
N GLY A 361 1.77 -4.27 -21.61
CA GLY A 361 2.01 -2.88 -21.21
C GLY A 361 1.08 -1.86 -21.91
N THR A 362 0.18 -2.29 -22.79
CA THR A 362 -0.81 -1.38 -23.39
C THR A 362 -1.89 -1.00 -22.38
N VAL A 363 -2.46 0.22 -22.52
CA VAL A 363 -3.44 0.75 -21.56
C VAL A 363 -4.76 0.00 -21.65
N ALA A 364 -5.17 -0.62 -20.54
CA ALA A 364 -6.45 -1.32 -20.42
C ALA A 364 -7.59 -0.38 -19.96
N GLN A 365 -7.29 0.59 -19.08
CA GLN A 365 -8.24 1.58 -18.61
C GLN A 365 -7.57 2.96 -18.51
N PRO A 366 -8.06 3.98 -19.21
CA PRO A 366 -7.42 5.29 -19.25
C PRO A 366 -7.74 6.19 -18.04
N ALA A 367 -8.76 5.87 -17.22
CA ALA A 367 -9.15 6.68 -16.07
C ALA A 367 -8.00 6.81 -15.05
N LYS A 368 -7.85 8.01 -14.47
CA LYS A 368 -6.80 8.30 -13.48
C LYS A 368 -7.13 7.74 -12.10
N GLY A 369 -8.40 7.50 -11.82
CA GLY A 369 -8.81 6.90 -10.57
C GLY A 369 -10.23 6.32 -10.61
N ASN A 370 -10.53 5.50 -9.58
CA ASN A 370 -11.82 4.87 -9.35
C ASN A 370 -11.96 4.55 -7.85
N LEU A 371 -12.94 3.71 -7.45
CA LEU A 371 -13.10 3.32 -6.03
C LEU A 371 -11.93 2.48 -5.47
N TYR A 372 -11.01 2.00 -6.33
CA TYR A 372 -9.87 1.13 -5.96
C TYR A 372 -8.51 1.72 -6.34
N LYS A 373 -8.45 2.70 -7.25
CA LYS A 373 -7.25 3.46 -7.60
C LYS A 373 -7.43 4.93 -7.22
N GLY A 374 -6.46 5.47 -6.53
CA GLY A 374 -6.42 6.87 -6.11
C GLY A 374 -5.04 7.24 -5.54
N PRO A 375 -4.93 8.41 -4.89
CA PRO A 375 -3.65 8.96 -4.43
C PRO A 375 -3.09 8.22 -3.22
N PHE A 376 -2.44 7.08 -3.44
CA PHE A 376 -1.81 6.32 -2.38
C PHE A 376 -0.51 5.64 -2.81
N HIS A 377 -0.57 4.54 -3.57
CA HIS A 377 0.63 3.75 -3.91
C HIS A 377 1.67 4.56 -4.69
N ILE A 378 1.24 5.35 -5.68
CA ILE A 378 2.17 6.15 -6.50
C ILE A 378 2.87 7.23 -5.65
N PRO A 379 2.16 8.16 -4.98
CA PRO A 379 2.83 9.16 -4.17
C PRO A 379 3.57 8.53 -2.96
N ARG A 380 3.04 7.47 -2.32
CA ARG A 380 3.74 6.75 -1.24
C ARG A 380 5.07 6.19 -1.74
N MET A 381 5.08 5.54 -2.91
CA MET A 381 6.29 5.00 -3.51
C MET A 381 7.31 6.10 -3.76
N MET A 382 6.91 7.20 -4.37
CA MET A 382 7.80 8.31 -4.69
C MET A 382 8.40 8.95 -3.43
N ILE A 383 7.56 9.27 -2.44
CA ILE A 383 8.01 9.89 -1.17
C ILE A 383 8.95 8.95 -0.42
N LYS A 384 8.57 7.67 -0.28
CA LYS A 384 9.38 6.68 0.44
C LYS A 384 10.69 6.40 -0.30
N SER A 385 10.66 6.27 -1.62
CA SER A 385 11.86 6.04 -2.44
C SER A 385 12.79 7.25 -2.44
N PHE A 386 12.28 8.48 -2.46
CA PHE A 386 13.06 9.69 -2.26
C PHE A 386 13.82 9.66 -0.93
N THR A 387 13.12 9.34 0.15
CA THR A 387 13.72 9.23 1.48
C THR A 387 14.80 8.14 1.54
N LEU A 388 14.49 6.94 1.01
CA LEU A 388 15.41 5.81 0.98
C LEU A 388 16.68 6.10 0.16
N CYS A 389 16.54 6.71 -1.02
CA CYS A 389 17.70 7.10 -1.84
C CYS A 389 18.61 8.07 -1.08
N ASN A 390 18.05 9.11 -0.42
CA ASN A 390 18.83 10.05 0.36
C ASN A 390 19.50 9.40 1.57
N ASP A 391 18.82 8.49 2.26
CA ASP A 391 19.39 7.75 3.38
C ASP A 391 20.53 6.84 2.94
N ILE A 392 20.44 6.20 1.77
CA ILE A 392 21.55 5.40 1.21
C ILE A 392 22.72 6.31 0.83
N LEU A 393 22.45 7.42 0.12
CA LEU A 393 23.49 8.38 -0.29
C LEU A 393 24.22 9.00 0.89
N SER A 394 23.54 9.21 2.02
CA SER A 394 24.15 9.76 3.24
C SER A 394 25.15 8.82 3.91
N ARG A 395 25.15 7.53 3.55
CA ARG A 395 26.03 6.48 4.08
C ARG A 395 27.18 6.12 3.13
N MET A 396 27.15 6.64 1.89
CA MET A 396 28.21 6.48 0.88
C MET A 396 29.23 7.60 0.98
#